data_0ebdfcaaabaaa505aa50c281f1f9d426
#
_entry.id   0ebdfcaaabaaa505aa50c281f1f9d426
#
_cell.length_a   1.000
_cell.length_b   1.000
_cell.length_c   1.000
_cell.angle_alpha   90.00
_cell.angle_beta   90.00
_cell.angle_gamma   90.00
#
_symmetry.space_group_name_H-M   'P 1'
#
loop_
_entity.id
_entity.type
_entity.pdbx_description
1 polymer ?
#
loop_
_entity_poly.entity_id
_entity_poly.type
_entity_poly.pdbx_seq_one_letter_code
_entity_poly.pdbx_strand_id
1 'polypeptide(L)'
;RPGRSEGRSRRRLGSAPCQEHGPAQLRREPSVSHLNKLLSTTTFMESSTLGSPILARTPTDWPMTFYIRIDRRGSFHTYPHVGGPFRKLQEVHDAIERYLEDRRHPTMFKEQDGVSLMDIAIREAMYWPDGSRRNGPKSQMIEESHSEMRLLVQALVDKYNDDHNRFGDLAHELKDVMKYQYISEGQGYYHFNFTTKTKRADAFGCGTNNLFFVEVEVKFVNEEDEKLVVSCFCMVKPNDNGMIYFHLN
;
A
#
# COMPACT_ATOMS: atom_id res chain seq x y z
N ARG A 1 4.25 -24.96 70.05
CA ARG A 1 3.15 -25.02 71.03
C ARG A 1 2.73 -23.62 71.45
N PRO A 2 1.54 -23.44 72.01
CA PRO A 2 0.26 -23.29 71.27
C PRO A 2 -0.53 -22.10 71.82
N GLY A 3 -1.70 -21.90 71.29
CA GLY A 3 -2.73 -21.25 72.10
C GLY A 3 -3.58 -20.28 71.32
N ARG A 4 -4.76 -20.68 70.95
CA ARG A 4 -6.09 -20.37 71.56
C ARG A 4 -6.50 -18.89 71.32
N SER A 5 -7.66 -18.51 70.98
CA SER A 5 -8.99 -19.13 70.97
C SER A 5 -9.99 -18.01 70.69
N GLU A 6 -11.05 -18.32 69.95
CA GLU A 6 -12.44 -17.96 70.19
C GLU A 6 -12.88 -16.50 70.31
N GLY A 7 -13.88 -16.19 69.51
CA GLY A 7 -14.75 -15.03 69.72
C GLY A 7 -15.90 -14.95 68.69
N ARG A 8 -16.91 -15.79 68.88
CA ARG A 8 -18.25 -15.68 68.28
C ARG A 8 -18.88 -14.35 68.64
N SER A 9 -19.46 -13.65 67.68
CA SER A 9 -20.71 -12.93 67.96
C SER A 9 -21.60 -12.86 66.73
N ARG A 10 -22.71 -13.58 66.81
CA ARG A 10 -23.88 -13.44 65.95
C ARG A 10 -24.62 -12.18 66.32
N ARG A 11 -24.98 -11.33 65.35
CA ARG A 11 -26.21 -10.52 65.48
C ARG A 11 -27.01 -10.63 64.18
N ARG A 12 -28.27 -10.83 64.40
CA ARG A 12 -29.38 -11.03 63.46
C ARG A 12 -29.93 -9.74 62.97
N LEU A 13 -30.53 -9.80 61.82
CA LEU A 13 -31.79 -9.25 61.32
C LEU A 13 -31.89 -7.74 61.16
N GLY A 14 -32.08 -7.39 59.92
CA GLY A 14 -32.73 -6.18 59.47
C GLY A 14 -33.21 -6.38 58.04
N SER A 15 -34.47 -6.79 57.88
CA SER A 15 -35.16 -6.84 56.58
C SER A 15 -35.48 -5.44 56.14
N ALA A 16 -35.12 -5.05 54.93
CA ALA A 16 -35.66 -3.90 54.22
C ALA A 16 -35.95 -4.23 52.77
N PRO A 17 -36.94 -3.61 52.14
CA PRO A 17 -37.75 -4.18 51.09
C PRO A 17 -37.12 -4.04 49.68
N CYS A 18 -37.53 -4.97 48.83
CA CYS A 18 -37.25 -4.97 47.39
C CYS A 18 -37.67 -3.65 46.71
N GLN A 19 -36.69 -2.94 46.16
CA GLN A 19 -36.98 -2.00 45.08
C GLN A 19 -36.70 -2.69 43.75
N GLU A 20 -37.76 -2.75 42.97
CA GLU A 20 -37.75 -3.17 41.57
C GLU A 20 -36.92 -2.17 40.79
N HIS A 21 -35.76 -2.61 40.32
CA HIS A 21 -35.01 -1.90 39.29
C HIS A 21 -35.60 -2.34 37.93
N GLY A 22 -36.21 -1.37 37.27
CA GLY A 22 -36.65 -1.45 35.89
C GLY A 22 -35.51 -1.80 34.94
N PRO A 23 -35.80 -2.26 33.72
CA PRO A 23 -34.82 -2.83 32.80
C PRO A 23 -33.77 -1.77 32.41
N ALA A 24 -32.49 -2.15 32.53
CA ALA A 24 -31.38 -1.42 32.04
C ALA A 24 -31.60 -1.06 30.56
N GLN A 25 -31.63 0.23 30.27
CA GLN A 25 -31.59 0.73 28.91
C GLN A 25 -30.27 0.30 28.26
N LEU A 26 -30.37 -0.66 27.34
CA LEU A 26 -29.30 -0.95 26.41
C LEU A 26 -28.89 0.35 25.72
N ARG A 27 -27.64 0.74 25.91
CA ARG A 27 -27.00 1.75 25.07
C ARG A 27 -27.14 1.27 23.62
N ARG A 28 -27.98 1.94 22.87
CA ARG A 28 -28.04 1.77 21.42
C ARG A 28 -26.70 2.18 20.86
N GLU A 29 -26.01 1.23 20.24
CA GLU A 29 -24.90 1.52 19.35
C GLU A 29 -25.39 2.47 18.25
N PRO A 30 -24.59 3.46 17.84
CA PRO A 30 -24.97 4.35 16.76
C PRO A 30 -25.18 3.54 15.49
N SER A 31 -26.38 3.63 14.93
CA SER A 31 -26.77 2.89 13.74
C SER A 31 -25.86 3.28 12.56
N VAL A 32 -25.56 2.31 11.71
CA VAL A 32 -24.77 2.44 10.47
C VAL A 32 -25.20 3.62 9.58
N SER A 33 -26.46 4.08 9.73
CA SER A 33 -27.01 5.25 9.03
C SER A 33 -26.37 6.59 9.48
N HIS A 34 -25.82 6.67 10.69
CA HIS A 34 -25.09 7.87 11.15
C HIS A 34 -23.67 7.96 10.59
N LEU A 35 -23.03 6.81 10.35
CA LEU A 35 -21.72 6.78 9.68
C LEU A 35 -21.81 7.29 8.24
N ASN A 36 -22.86 6.86 7.52
CA ASN A 36 -23.07 7.30 6.13
C ASN A 36 -23.40 8.79 6.01
N LYS A 37 -23.94 9.43 7.05
CA LYS A 37 -24.27 10.85 7.05
C LYS A 37 -23.08 11.74 7.38
N LEU A 38 -22.09 11.21 8.11
CA LEU A 38 -20.82 11.90 8.39
C LEU A 38 -19.84 11.82 7.18
N LEU A 39 -19.94 10.75 6.40
CA LEU A 39 -19.19 10.61 5.14
C LEU A 39 -19.67 11.55 4.03
N SER A 40 -20.89 12.07 4.10
CA SER A 40 -21.45 12.95 3.06
C SER A 40 -21.14 14.43 3.23
N THR A 41 -20.45 14.86 4.28
CA THR A 41 -20.07 16.27 4.51
C THR A 41 -18.59 16.58 4.28
N THR A 42 -17.76 15.56 4.10
CA THR A 42 -16.43 15.77 3.56
C THR A 42 -16.61 15.99 2.07
N THR A 43 -16.15 17.09 1.54
CA THR A 43 -16.11 17.36 0.10
C THR A 43 -15.25 16.26 -0.53
N PHE A 44 -15.84 15.12 -0.78
CA PHE A 44 -15.31 14.13 -1.69
C PHE A 44 -15.19 14.85 -3.03
N MET A 45 -14.00 15.34 -3.31
CA MET A 45 -13.64 15.60 -4.68
C MET A 45 -13.89 14.30 -5.41
N GLU A 46 -14.98 14.30 -6.14
CA GLU A 46 -15.50 13.27 -7.01
C GLU A 46 -14.57 12.07 -7.16
N SER A 47 -15.03 10.92 -6.68
CA SER A 47 -14.61 9.61 -7.17
C SER A 47 -14.96 9.56 -8.67
N SER A 48 -14.35 10.43 -9.42
CA SER A 48 -14.40 10.44 -10.85
C SER A 48 -13.36 9.46 -11.31
N THR A 49 -13.91 8.43 -11.90
CA THR A 49 -13.25 7.53 -12.78
C THR A 49 -12.53 6.39 -12.07
N LEU A 50 -13.20 5.29 -12.07
CA LEU A 50 -12.64 3.98 -12.38
C LEU A 50 -11.80 4.08 -13.68
N GLY A 51 -10.72 4.85 -13.62
CA GLY A 51 -9.72 4.88 -14.67
C GLY A 51 -9.10 3.50 -14.79
N SER A 52 -8.42 3.23 -15.88
CA SER A 52 -7.69 1.97 -16.08
C SER A 52 -6.89 1.61 -14.85
N PRO A 53 -6.95 0.35 -14.35
CA PRO A 53 -6.16 -0.10 -13.22
C PRO A 53 -4.67 0.01 -13.55
N ILE A 54 -3.83 0.11 -12.52
CA ILE A 54 -2.41 -0.16 -12.67
C ILE A 54 -2.26 -1.68 -12.61
N LEU A 55 -1.56 -2.28 -13.57
CA LEU A 55 -1.21 -3.69 -13.51
C LEU A 55 0.10 -3.83 -12.75
N ALA A 56 0.19 -4.82 -11.87
CA ALA A 56 1.42 -5.20 -11.22
C ALA A 56 1.82 -6.60 -11.72
N ARG A 57 3.05 -6.74 -12.20
CA ARG A 57 3.62 -7.99 -12.64
C ARG A 57 4.86 -8.31 -11.82
N THR A 58 4.81 -9.43 -11.10
CA THR A 58 5.92 -9.94 -10.29
C THR A 58 6.40 -11.25 -10.88
N PRO A 59 7.47 -11.25 -11.71
CA PRO A 59 8.01 -12.48 -12.30
C PRO A 59 8.49 -13.42 -11.19
N THR A 60 8.11 -14.70 -11.27
CA THR A 60 8.29 -15.71 -10.20
C THR A 60 9.74 -15.84 -9.73
N ASP A 61 10.71 -15.66 -10.63
CA ASP A 61 12.13 -15.85 -10.34
C ASP A 61 12.86 -14.54 -9.96
N TRP A 62 12.15 -13.42 -9.80
CA TRP A 62 12.77 -12.13 -9.54
C TRP A 62 12.19 -11.44 -8.30
N PRO A 63 13.02 -10.71 -7.52
CA PRO A 63 12.58 -10.03 -6.31
C PRO A 63 12.04 -8.62 -6.60
N MET A 64 11.36 -8.43 -7.71
CA MET A 64 10.90 -7.10 -8.11
C MET A 64 9.56 -7.14 -8.84
N THR A 65 8.76 -6.12 -8.60
CA THR A 65 7.47 -5.92 -9.24
C THR A 65 7.56 -4.80 -10.28
N PHE A 66 6.95 -5.02 -11.43
CA PHE A 66 6.77 -4.01 -12.47
C PHE A 66 5.35 -3.49 -12.43
N TYR A 67 5.20 -2.20 -12.19
CA TYR A 67 3.90 -1.54 -12.28
C TYR A 67 3.70 -0.98 -13.68
N ILE A 68 2.55 -1.25 -14.28
CA ILE A 68 2.23 -0.90 -15.66
C ILE A 68 1.00 -0.01 -15.64
N ARG A 69 1.17 1.26 -15.98
CA ARG A 69 0.10 2.25 -16.09
C ARG A 69 -0.28 2.45 -17.55
N ILE A 70 -1.57 2.57 -17.81
CA ILE A 70 -2.10 2.97 -19.11
C ILE A 70 -2.48 4.45 -19.04
N ASP A 71 -1.93 5.26 -19.93
CA ASP A 71 -2.28 6.67 -20.02
C ASP A 71 -3.61 6.88 -20.77
N ARG A 72 -4.12 8.11 -20.77
CA ARG A 72 -5.38 8.46 -21.46
C ARG A 72 -5.34 8.28 -22.99
N ARG A 73 -4.15 8.15 -23.57
CA ARG A 73 -3.94 7.90 -25.00
C ARG A 73 -3.85 6.41 -25.32
N GLY A 74 -3.97 5.55 -24.29
CA GLY A 74 -3.85 4.10 -24.41
C GLY A 74 -2.42 3.61 -24.52
N SER A 75 -1.42 4.41 -24.15
CA SER A 75 -0.02 3.99 -24.12
C SER A 75 0.35 3.43 -22.74
N PHE A 76 1.21 2.42 -22.72
CA PHE A 76 1.67 1.76 -21.52
C PHE A 76 3.01 2.34 -21.06
N HIS A 77 3.10 2.60 -19.76
CA HIS A 77 4.27 3.09 -19.06
C HIS A 77 4.65 2.12 -17.94
N THR A 78 5.92 1.90 -17.71
CA THR A 78 6.42 0.93 -16.72
C THR A 78 7.19 1.59 -15.58
N TYR A 79 7.09 1.00 -14.41
CA TYR A 79 7.80 1.38 -13.18
C TYR A 79 8.37 0.11 -12.53
N PRO A 80 9.69 -0.09 -12.53
CA PRO A 80 10.73 0.77 -13.11
C PRO A 80 10.58 0.94 -14.62
N HIS A 81 11.16 2.03 -15.15
CA HIS A 81 11.14 2.31 -16.57
C HIS A 81 12.02 1.34 -17.34
N VAL A 82 11.41 0.57 -18.27
CA VAL A 82 12.10 -0.41 -19.12
C VAL A 82 12.06 -0.03 -20.61
N GLY A 83 11.71 1.22 -20.90
CA GLY A 83 11.52 1.75 -22.25
C GLY A 83 10.09 2.21 -22.50
N GLY A 84 9.76 2.49 -23.73
CA GLY A 84 8.41 2.96 -24.11
C GLY A 84 8.29 4.47 -24.26
N PRO A 85 7.06 5.02 -24.30
CA PRO A 85 5.78 4.35 -24.08
C PRO A 85 5.45 3.29 -25.14
N PHE A 86 4.78 2.21 -24.71
CA PHE A 86 4.42 1.09 -25.56
C PHE A 86 2.96 1.20 -26.03
N ARG A 87 2.65 0.55 -27.17
CA ARG A 87 1.30 0.53 -27.72
C ARG A 87 0.51 -0.71 -27.35
N LYS A 88 1.18 -1.79 -27.02
CA LYS A 88 0.59 -3.08 -26.71
C LYS A 88 1.18 -3.65 -25.42
N LEU A 89 0.36 -4.36 -24.65
CA LEU A 89 0.81 -5.02 -23.44
C LEU A 89 1.89 -6.07 -23.71
N GLN A 90 1.84 -6.75 -24.86
CA GLN A 90 2.87 -7.71 -25.24
C GLN A 90 4.26 -7.04 -25.38
N GLU A 91 4.31 -5.85 -25.95
CA GLU A 91 5.57 -5.08 -26.07
C GLU A 91 6.15 -4.73 -24.70
N VAL A 92 5.27 -4.50 -23.70
CA VAL A 92 5.68 -4.28 -22.30
C VAL A 92 6.30 -5.54 -21.73
N HIS A 93 5.65 -6.70 -21.91
CA HIS A 93 6.16 -7.99 -21.43
C HIS A 93 7.52 -8.31 -22.05
N ASP A 94 7.64 -8.17 -23.36
CA ASP A 94 8.91 -8.41 -24.08
C ASP A 94 10.02 -7.44 -23.60
N ALA A 95 9.67 -6.22 -23.23
CA ALA A 95 10.63 -5.25 -22.69
C ALA A 95 11.05 -5.59 -21.24
N ILE A 96 10.12 -6.05 -20.41
CA ILE A 96 10.40 -6.54 -19.07
C ILE A 96 11.33 -7.74 -19.13
N GLU A 97 11.04 -8.74 -19.99
CA GLU A 97 11.88 -9.93 -20.16
C GLU A 97 13.31 -9.57 -20.59
N ARG A 98 13.46 -8.68 -21.56
CA ARG A 98 14.79 -8.20 -21.97
C ARG A 98 15.52 -7.47 -20.84
N TYR A 99 14.82 -6.61 -20.10
CA TYR A 99 15.37 -5.92 -18.96
C TYR A 99 15.86 -6.88 -17.87
N LEU A 100 15.15 -7.97 -17.62
CA LEU A 100 15.52 -9.00 -16.68
C LEU A 100 16.69 -9.84 -17.20
N GLU A 101 16.68 -10.19 -18.48
CA GLU A 101 17.78 -10.96 -19.10
C GLU A 101 19.11 -10.19 -19.08
N ASP A 102 19.07 -8.88 -19.35
CA ASP A 102 20.25 -8.00 -19.27
C ASP A 102 20.83 -7.92 -17.85
N ARG A 103 20.03 -8.21 -16.83
CA ARG A 103 20.44 -8.24 -15.41
C ARG A 103 20.89 -9.62 -14.94
N ARG A 104 20.69 -10.67 -15.71
CA ARG A 104 21.14 -12.00 -15.34
C ARG A 104 22.64 -12.05 -15.14
N HIS A 105 23.05 -12.56 -14.00
CA HIS A 105 24.46 -12.74 -13.73
C HIS A 105 25.02 -13.88 -14.60
N PRO A 106 26.08 -13.63 -15.38
CA PRO A 106 26.56 -14.59 -16.40
C PRO A 106 26.97 -15.96 -15.86
N THR A 107 27.34 -16.04 -14.58
CA THR A 107 27.85 -17.29 -13.98
C THR A 107 26.80 -18.04 -13.14
N MET A 108 25.62 -17.43 -12.90
CA MET A 108 24.63 -18.04 -11.99
C MET A 108 23.91 -19.24 -12.59
N PHE A 109 23.72 -19.27 -13.91
CA PHE A 109 22.89 -20.27 -14.59
C PHE A 109 23.59 -20.97 -15.74
N LYS A 110 24.91 -20.77 -15.92
CA LYS A 110 25.65 -21.56 -16.90
C LYS A 110 25.94 -22.94 -16.31
N GLU A 111 25.54 -23.99 -17.04
CA GLU A 111 26.11 -25.30 -16.85
C GLU A 111 27.62 -25.17 -17.04
N GLN A 112 28.34 -25.06 -15.95
CA GLN A 112 29.78 -25.13 -15.95
C GLN A 112 30.14 -26.62 -15.89
N ASP A 113 31.01 -27.08 -16.79
CA ASP A 113 31.55 -28.42 -16.74
C ASP A 113 32.05 -28.74 -15.33
N GLY A 114 31.43 -29.77 -14.70
CA GLY A 114 31.78 -30.17 -13.34
C GLY A 114 30.93 -29.63 -12.20
N VAL A 115 29.90 -28.81 -12.44
CA VAL A 115 28.94 -28.38 -11.41
C VAL A 115 27.84 -29.44 -11.28
N SER A 116 27.59 -29.94 -10.08
CA SER A 116 26.54 -30.90 -9.83
C SER A 116 25.15 -30.24 -9.90
N LEU A 117 24.11 -31.02 -10.26
CA LEU A 117 22.72 -30.56 -10.24
C LEU A 117 22.30 -30.07 -8.84
N MET A 118 22.89 -30.67 -7.79
CA MET A 118 22.66 -30.25 -6.40
C MET A 118 23.22 -28.84 -6.13
N ASP A 119 24.41 -28.53 -6.65
CA ASP A 119 25.02 -27.19 -6.48
C ASP A 119 24.23 -26.14 -7.24
N ILE A 120 23.69 -26.48 -8.40
CA ILE A 120 22.78 -25.59 -9.15
C ILE A 120 21.52 -25.33 -8.32
N ALA A 121 20.85 -26.37 -7.81
CA ALA A 121 19.65 -26.23 -7.00
C ALA A 121 19.88 -25.41 -5.71
N ILE A 122 21.03 -25.62 -5.03
CA ILE A 122 21.42 -24.82 -3.85
C ILE A 122 21.61 -23.36 -4.26
N ARG A 123 22.26 -23.10 -5.39
CA ARG A 123 22.51 -21.75 -5.88
C ARG A 123 21.20 -21.01 -6.20
N GLU A 124 20.28 -21.64 -6.90
CA GLU A 124 18.94 -21.12 -7.20
C GLU A 124 18.10 -20.88 -5.96
N ALA A 125 18.22 -21.73 -4.93
CA ALA A 125 17.53 -21.54 -3.67
C ALA A 125 18.09 -20.36 -2.84
N MET A 126 19.38 -20.03 -2.99
CA MET A 126 20.05 -19.01 -2.18
C MET A 126 20.17 -17.64 -2.85
N TYR A 127 20.12 -17.59 -4.17
CA TYR A 127 20.37 -16.37 -4.93
C TYR A 127 19.30 -16.13 -5.99
N TRP A 128 19.08 -14.87 -6.30
CA TRP A 128 18.30 -14.43 -7.43
C TRP A 128 19.10 -14.52 -8.73
N PRO A 129 18.46 -14.44 -9.92
CA PRO A 129 19.16 -14.51 -11.19
C PRO A 129 20.25 -13.45 -11.40
N ASP A 130 20.16 -12.30 -10.75
CA ASP A 130 21.17 -11.24 -10.78
C ASP A 130 22.38 -11.49 -9.86
N GLY A 131 22.36 -12.58 -9.10
CA GLY A 131 23.40 -12.93 -8.15
C GLY A 131 23.21 -12.34 -6.74
N SER A 132 22.16 -11.55 -6.52
CA SER A 132 21.82 -11.08 -5.18
C SER A 132 21.25 -12.20 -4.31
N ARG A 133 21.43 -12.11 -2.99
CA ARG A 133 20.96 -13.14 -2.05
C ARG A 133 19.44 -13.04 -1.83
N ARG A 134 18.73 -14.18 -1.88
CA ARG A 134 17.29 -14.26 -1.57
C ARG A 134 16.97 -13.90 -0.11
N ASN A 135 17.89 -14.17 0.81
CA ASN A 135 17.76 -13.88 2.24
C ASN A 135 18.81 -12.85 2.66
N GLY A 136 18.63 -11.61 2.23
CA GLY A 136 19.48 -10.49 2.61
C GLY A 136 19.25 -10.03 4.05
N PRO A 137 20.08 -9.12 4.58
CA PRO A 137 19.85 -8.48 5.87
C PRO A 137 18.48 -7.78 5.91
N LYS A 138 17.83 -7.79 7.07
CA LYS A 138 16.50 -7.17 7.23
C LYS A 138 16.46 -5.70 6.80
N SER A 139 17.54 -4.94 7.03
CA SER A 139 17.65 -3.54 6.58
C SER A 139 17.58 -3.40 5.07
N GLN A 140 18.24 -4.29 4.33
CA GLN A 140 18.20 -4.32 2.87
C GLN A 140 16.79 -4.64 2.36
N MET A 141 16.12 -5.63 2.95
CA MET A 141 14.75 -5.99 2.59
C MET A 141 13.76 -4.83 2.80
N ILE A 142 13.94 -4.05 3.88
CA ILE A 142 13.14 -2.86 4.16
C ILE A 142 13.38 -1.79 3.08
N GLU A 143 14.63 -1.55 2.71
CA GLU A 143 15.00 -0.55 1.69
C GLU A 143 14.49 -0.94 0.30
N GLU A 144 14.58 -2.23 -0.07
CA GLU A 144 14.03 -2.79 -1.29
C GLU A 144 12.52 -2.61 -1.33
N SER A 145 11.81 -2.96 -0.25
CA SER A 145 10.36 -2.76 -0.13
C SER A 145 9.97 -1.27 -0.23
N HIS A 146 10.72 -0.37 0.38
CA HIS A 146 10.50 1.07 0.25
C HIS A 146 10.70 1.56 -1.19
N SER A 147 11.74 1.07 -1.85
CA SER A 147 12.02 1.41 -3.26
C SER A 147 10.90 0.92 -4.17
N GLU A 148 10.41 -0.29 -3.95
CA GLU A 148 9.31 -0.87 -4.70
C GLU A 148 8.01 -0.07 -4.51
N MET A 149 7.63 0.23 -3.26
CA MET A 149 6.44 1.03 -2.97
C MET A 149 6.54 2.45 -3.55
N ARG A 150 7.75 3.02 -3.61
CA ARG A 150 7.97 4.30 -4.25
C ARG A 150 7.66 4.27 -5.76
N LEU A 151 7.97 3.17 -6.46
CA LEU A 151 7.62 2.98 -7.87
C LEU A 151 6.10 2.93 -8.08
N LEU A 152 5.38 2.22 -7.21
CA LEU A 152 3.92 2.21 -7.26
C LEU A 152 3.34 3.61 -7.02
N VAL A 153 3.82 4.32 -6.00
CA VAL A 153 3.34 5.68 -5.71
C VAL A 153 3.66 6.64 -6.87
N GLN A 154 4.82 6.47 -7.55
CA GLN A 154 5.12 7.24 -8.75
C GLN A 154 4.10 6.98 -9.87
N ALA A 155 3.75 5.71 -10.12
CA ALA A 155 2.72 5.34 -11.08
C ALA A 155 1.35 5.95 -10.73
N LEU A 156 1.00 6.00 -9.43
CA LEU A 156 -0.23 6.61 -8.92
C LEU A 156 -0.23 8.13 -9.12
N VAL A 157 0.87 8.82 -8.85
CA VAL A 157 1.01 10.27 -9.07
C VAL A 157 0.90 10.61 -10.56
N ASP A 158 1.55 9.84 -11.42
CA ASP A 158 1.48 10.04 -12.87
C ASP A 158 0.07 9.77 -13.41
N LYS A 159 -0.62 8.75 -12.85
CA LYS A 159 -2.04 8.51 -13.14
C LYS A 159 -2.91 9.68 -12.72
N TYR A 160 -2.72 10.20 -11.51
CA TYR A 160 -3.46 11.36 -11.03
C TYR A 160 -3.25 12.59 -11.92
N ASN A 161 -2.01 12.84 -12.35
CA ASN A 161 -1.70 13.94 -13.26
C ASN A 161 -2.42 13.79 -14.60
N ASP A 162 -2.41 12.60 -15.18
CA ASP A 162 -3.10 12.28 -16.40
C ASP A 162 -4.62 12.47 -16.26
N ASP A 163 -5.22 11.86 -15.26
CA ASP A 163 -6.66 11.86 -15.03
C ASP A 163 -7.21 13.29 -14.82
N HIS A 164 -6.39 14.18 -14.23
CA HIS A 164 -6.74 15.57 -13.94
C HIS A 164 -6.15 16.58 -14.94
N ASN A 165 -5.57 16.13 -16.07
CA ASN A 165 -4.93 16.98 -17.09
C ASN A 165 -3.87 17.94 -16.49
N ARG A 166 -3.09 17.47 -15.53
CA ARG A 166 -2.01 18.24 -14.90
C ARG A 166 -0.70 17.99 -15.64
N PHE A 167 -0.27 18.97 -16.43
CA PHE A 167 0.94 18.86 -17.24
C PHE A 167 1.90 20.03 -16.96
N GLY A 168 3.17 19.82 -17.27
CA GLY A 168 4.22 20.82 -17.09
C GLY A 168 4.32 21.30 -15.64
N ASP A 169 4.23 22.59 -15.43
CA ASP A 169 4.37 23.22 -14.11
C ASP A 169 3.21 22.94 -13.14
N LEU A 170 2.08 22.45 -13.66
CA LEU A 170 0.91 22.06 -12.85
C LEU A 170 0.96 20.61 -12.41
N ALA A 171 1.86 19.80 -12.97
CA ALA A 171 2.00 18.41 -12.60
C ALA A 171 2.54 18.27 -11.18
N HIS A 172 2.02 17.29 -10.45
CA HIS A 172 2.58 16.85 -9.19
C HIS A 172 3.81 15.98 -9.46
N GLU A 173 4.89 16.26 -8.77
CA GLU A 173 6.08 15.41 -8.73
C GLU A 173 6.13 14.72 -7.34
N LEU A 174 6.32 13.42 -7.30
CA LEU A 174 6.50 12.69 -6.06
C LEU A 174 7.74 13.23 -5.33
N LYS A 175 7.54 13.66 -4.08
CA LYS A 175 8.62 14.10 -3.21
C LYS A 175 9.06 12.95 -2.31
N ASP A 176 8.13 12.46 -1.49
CA ASP A 176 8.45 11.43 -0.51
C ASP A 176 7.24 10.54 -0.22
N VAL A 177 7.50 9.25 0.06
CA VAL A 177 6.53 8.29 0.56
C VAL A 177 6.69 8.21 2.07
N MET A 178 5.77 8.82 2.80
CA MET A 178 5.87 8.95 4.26
C MET A 178 5.53 7.65 4.98
N LYS A 179 4.46 6.98 4.53
CA LYS A 179 3.98 5.72 5.12
C LYS A 179 3.20 4.93 4.08
N TYR A 180 3.33 3.63 4.17
CA TYR A 180 2.43 2.71 3.48
C TYR A 180 2.07 1.55 4.38
N GLN A 181 0.92 0.94 4.15
CA GLN A 181 0.44 -0.21 4.88
C GLN A 181 -0.39 -1.10 3.95
N TYR A 182 -0.14 -2.40 4.03
CA TYR A 182 -1.00 -3.41 3.43
C TYR A 182 -2.00 -3.91 4.46
N ILE A 183 -3.29 -3.92 4.09
CA ILE A 183 -4.39 -4.39 4.92
C ILE A 183 -5.04 -5.56 4.21
N SER A 184 -5.17 -6.69 4.91
CA SER A 184 -5.78 -7.91 4.39
C SER A 184 -6.97 -8.31 5.26
N GLU A 185 -8.16 -7.77 4.94
CA GLU A 185 -9.43 -8.12 5.57
C GLU A 185 -10.39 -8.67 4.51
N GLY A 186 -10.10 -9.89 4.03
CA GLY A 186 -10.85 -10.52 2.93
C GLY A 186 -10.35 -10.11 1.55
N GLN A 187 -10.31 -8.82 1.23
CA GLN A 187 -9.61 -8.25 0.07
C GLN A 187 -8.35 -7.53 0.53
N GLY A 188 -7.33 -7.46 -0.34
CA GLY A 188 -6.11 -6.73 -0.05
C GLY A 188 -6.23 -5.26 -0.43
N TYR A 189 -5.75 -4.38 0.45
CA TYR A 189 -5.68 -2.95 0.19
C TYR A 189 -4.31 -2.41 0.56
N TYR A 190 -3.78 -1.51 -0.26
CA TYR A 190 -2.67 -0.65 0.11
C TYR A 190 -3.19 0.73 0.49
N HIS A 191 -2.74 1.24 1.63
CA HIS A 191 -2.88 2.63 2.03
C HIS A 191 -1.54 3.34 1.90
N PHE A 192 -1.52 4.50 1.25
CA PHE A 192 -0.32 5.30 1.09
C PHE A 192 -0.56 6.72 1.59
N ASN A 193 0.42 7.24 2.34
CA ASN A 193 0.57 8.65 2.63
C ASN A 193 1.87 9.14 1.99
N PHE A 194 1.79 10.11 1.11
CA PHE A 194 2.95 10.65 0.42
C PHE A 194 2.82 12.15 0.16
N THR A 195 3.95 12.80 -0.06
CA THR A 195 4.01 14.21 -0.40
C THR A 195 4.42 14.40 -1.84
N THR A 196 3.85 15.42 -2.45
CA THR A 196 4.21 15.87 -3.80
C THR A 196 4.57 17.35 -3.76
N LYS A 197 5.29 17.80 -4.77
CA LYS A 197 5.52 19.21 -5.07
C LYS A 197 4.98 19.53 -6.47
N THR A 198 4.58 20.77 -6.70
CA THR A 198 4.33 21.30 -8.03
C THR A 198 5.45 22.27 -8.42
N LYS A 199 5.78 22.35 -9.71
CA LYS A 199 6.82 23.28 -10.19
C LYS A 199 6.36 24.73 -10.13
N ARG A 200 5.04 24.96 -10.16
CA ARG A 200 4.48 26.30 -10.02
C ARG A 200 4.78 26.80 -8.62
N ALA A 201 5.82 27.61 -8.51
CA ALA A 201 6.11 28.35 -7.30
C ALA A 201 4.96 29.32 -7.02
N ASP A 202 4.53 29.43 -5.78
CA ASP A 202 3.71 30.53 -5.33
C ASP A 202 4.49 31.83 -5.54
N ALA A 203 3.81 32.97 -5.43
CA ALA A 203 4.42 34.31 -5.56
C ALA A 203 5.64 34.54 -4.65
N PHE A 204 5.88 33.62 -3.71
CA PHE A 204 7.01 33.63 -2.76
C PHE A 204 8.13 32.62 -3.10
N GLY A 205 8.07 31.93 -4.26
CA GLY A 205 9.11 31.00 -4.70
C GLY A 205 9.17 29.67 -3.94
N CYS A 206 8.21 29.40 -3.08
CA CYS A 206 8.11 28.15 -2.33
C CYS A 206 7.07 27.25 -2.99
N GLY A 207 7.50 26.17 -3.65
CA GLY A 207 6.58 25.16 -4.19
C GLY A 207 5.72 24.56 -3.07
N THR A 208 4.41 24.46 -3.29
CA THR A 208 3.51 23.87 -2.31
C THR A 208 3.76 22.38 -2.17
N ASN A 209 4.10 21.95 -0.94
CA ASN A 209 4.11 20.53 -0.62
C ASN A 209 2.67 20.10 -0.32
N ASN A 210 2.14 19.20 -1.12
CA ASN A 210 0.81 18.65 -0.93
C ASN A 210 0.92 17.25 -0.34
N LEU A 211 0.15 16.98 0.71
CA LEU A 211 0.00 15.65 1.30
C LEU A 211 -1.17 14.95 0.62
N PHE A 212 -0.96 13.70 0.23
CA PHE A 212 -1.99 12.84 -0.35
C PHE A 212 -2.17 11.58 0.48
N PHE A 213 -3.41 11.12 0.53
CA PHE A 213 -3.80 9.78 0.91
C PHE A 213 -4.36 9.05 -0.30
N VAL A 214 -3.93 7.79 -0.48
CA VAL A 214 -4.42 6.92 -1.55
C VAL A 214 -4.72 5.54 -0.97
N GLU A 215 -5.87 5.00 -1.35
CA GLU A 215 -6.25 3.63 -1.12
C GLU A 215 -6.31 2.89 -2.46
N VAL A 216 -5.69 1.73 -2.51
CA VAL A 216 -5.60 0.88 -3.70
C VAL A 216 -6.05 -0.52 -3.35
N GLU A 217 -7.11 -0.99 -4.00
CA GLU A 217 -7.60 -2.37 -3.90
C GLU A 217 -6.74 -3.29 -4.78
N VAL A 218 -6.31 -4.41 -4.23
CA VAL A 218 -5.52 -5.43 -4.93
C VAL A 218 -6.44 -6.54 -5.43
N LYS A 219 -6.43 -6.80 -6.73
CA LYS A 219 -7.20 -7.88 -7.37
C LYS A 219 -6.25 -8.84 -8.08
N PHE A 220 -6.14 -10.03 -7.58
CA PHE A 220 -5.35 -11.08 -8.20
C PHE A 220 -5.93 -11.49 -9.56
N VAL A 221 -5.09 -11.60 -10.57
CA VAL A 221 -5.44 -12.07 -11.91
C VAL A 221 -4.91 -13.48 -12.11
N ASN A 222 -3.65 -13.70 -11.77
CA ASN A 222 -2.96 -14.99 -11.77
C ASN A 222 -1.80 -14.93 -10.75
N GLU A 223 -0.89 -15.91 -10.78
CA GLU A 223 0.25 -15.98 -9.85
C GLU A 223 1.25 -14.84 -9.98
N GLU A 224 1.39 -14.27 -11.17
CA GLU A 224 2.36 -13.21 -11.47
C GLU A 224 1.73 -11.83 -11.63
N ASP A 225 0.43 -11.75 -11.92
CA ASP A 225 -0.23 -10.50 -12.31
C ASP A 225 -1.35 -10.12 -11.35
N GLU A 226 -1.33 -8.87 -10.93
CA GLU A 226 -2.35 -8.24 -10.11
C GLU A 226 -2.91 -6.98 -10.81
N LYS A 227 -4.14 -6.64 -10.48
CA LYS A 227 -4.76 -5.35 -10.84
C LYS A 227 -4.90 -4.50 -9.59
N LEU A 228 -4.31 -3.33 -9.64
CA LEU A 228 -4.35 -2.33 -8.59
C LEU A 228 -5.37 -1.27 -8.97
N VAL A 229 -6.49 -1.26 -8.27
CA VAL A 229 -7.63 -0.36 -8.52
C VAL A 229 -7.63 0.73 -7.48
N VAL A 230 -7.51 1.98 -7.90
CA VAL A 230 -7.59 3.11 -6.97
C VAL A 230 -9.03 3.28 -6.52
N SER A 231 -9.28 3.06 -5.23
CA SER A 231 -10.60 3.24 -4.58
C SER A 231 -10.76 4.63 -3.97
N CYS A 232 -9.64 5.23 -3.51
CA CYS A 232 -9.63 6.60 -2.99
C CYS A 232 -8.31 7.29 -3.38
N PHE A 233 -8.40 8.56 -3.79
CA PHE A 233 -7.24 9.43 -4.04
C PHE A 233 -7.60 10.84 -3.60
N CYS A 234 -7.09 11.29 -2.46
CA CYS A 234 -7.45 12.58 -1.92
C CYS A 234 -6.23 13.38 -1.44
N MET A 235 -6.29 14.69 -1.66
CA MET A 235 -5.35 15.64 -1.08
C MET A 235 -5.81 15.98 0.34
N VAL A 236 -4.94 15.78 1.31
CA VAL A 236 -5.18 16.07 2.72
C VAL A 236 -4.90 17.56 2.98
N LYS A 237 -5.91 18.29 3.45
CA LYS A 237 -5.75 19.70 3.82
C LYS A 237 -5.41 19.83 5.30
N PRO A 238 -4.66 20.88 5.72
CA PRO A 238 -4.28 21.08 7.12
C PRO A 238 -5.46 21.16 8.10
N ASN A 239 -6.66 21.51 7.61
CA ASN A 239 -7.88 21.65 8.41
C ASN A 239 -8.80 20.41 8.35
N ASP A 240 -8.42 19.36 7.65
CA ASP A 240 -9.17 18.13 7.63
C ASP A 240 -8.99 17.43 8.98
N ASN A 241 -9.96 17.68 9.89
CA ASN A 241 -9.93 17.14 11.25
C ASN A 241 -9.83 15.61 11.21
N GLY A 242 -8.62 15.10 11.39
CA GLY A 242 -8.30 13.83 12.03
C GLY A 242 -8.83 12.51 11.46
N MET A 243 -9.77 12.48 10.53
CA MET A 243 -10.34 11.23 10.03
C MET A 243 -9.50 10.50 8.96
N ILE A 244 -8.55 11.19 8.36
CA ILE A 244 -7.65 10.60 7.33
C ILE A 244 -6.34 10.11 7.97
N TYR A 245 -6.13 10.40 9.24
CA TYR A 245 -4.97 9.94 10.02
C TYR A 245 -5.17 8.54 10.62
N PHE A 246 -5.94 7.67 9.99
CA PHE A 246 -6.03 6.31 10.46
C PHE A 246 -4.62 5.69 10.47
N HIS A 247 -4.09 5.58 11.69
CA HIS A 247 -2.85 4.90 12.06
C HIS A 247 -1.53 5.60 11.69
N LEU A 248 -1.36 6.85 12.14
CA LEU A 248 -0.03 7.46 12.26
C LEU A 248 0.69 7.07 13.58
N ASN A 249 0.20 6.06 14.30
CA ASN A 249 0.88 5.53 15.50
C ASN A 249 1.54 4.19 15.21
#